data_5da3ff08e041f83908f13d6dd54d5189
#
_entry.id   5da3ff08e041f83908f13d6dd54d5189
#
_cell.length_a   1.000
_cell.length_b   1.000
_cell.length_c   1.000
_cell.angle_alpha   90.00
_cell.angle_beta   90.00
_cell.angle_gamma   90.00
#
_symmetry.space_group_name_H-M   'P 1'
#
loop_
_entity.id
_entity.type
_entity.pdbx_description
1 polymer ?
#
loop_
_entity_poly.entity_id
_entity_poly.type
_entity_poly.pdbx_seq_one_letter_code
_entity_poly.pdbx_strand_id
1 'polypeptide(L)'
;MSSAGGACTEGCPACLPGLRPCATMPRMTEQHTDSGLAALMDTLGRQARAAAAHMARASAASKSRALRALARLLRENAAALQEANVRDLARASELSAPMRDRLKLTPAIIETAAQGCEQLAAMPDVIGEITGLRQQPSGIRVGQMRVPLGVFGMIYESRPNVTIEAAALSIKSGNACILRGGSEALASCQALAALCAQALEESGLPAHGVQLVPTADRAAVGALIAMPQYVDVIIPRGGRSLIERISAEAKVPVIKHLDGVCHTYVDEPCDEDLALKVADNAKTQKYSPCNATETLLVARGVAASFLPRMAAIYAAKGVLMRCDAESLALLEKWRQSLPPGQPQPQLAAAQEEDWRAEYLAPIIAIKVVAGLDEAMAHINHYGSHHTDAILTSSHAHAQRFLREVDSASCMVNASTRFADGFEYGLGAEIGISTDKFHARGPVGIEGLTSLKWVVLGEGHIRQ
;
A
#
# COMPACT_ATOMS: atom_id res chain seq x y z
N MET A 1 -25.70 5.82 -46.14
CA MET A 1 -26.31 4.51 -45.93
C MET A 1 -25.25 3.47 -46.13
N SER A 2 -24.78 2.89 -45.07
CA SER A 2 -24.39 1.49 -44.88
C SER A 2 -23.77 1.33 -43.48
N SER A 3 -24.57 0.78 -42.58
CA SER A 3 -24.20 0.39 -41.24
C SER A 3 -23.40 -0.91 -41.29
N ALA A 4 -22.15 -0.88 -40.79
CA ALA A 4 -21.42 -2.11 -40.49
C ALA A 4 -21.46 -2.35 -38.98
N GLY A 5 -22.48 -3.02 -38.50
CA GLY A 5 -22.52 -3.66 -37.18
C GLY A 5 -21.63 -4.90 -37.20
N GLY A 6 -20.45 -4.82 -36.69
CA GLY A 6 -19.57 -5.96 -36.48
C GLY A 6 -20.03 -6.75 -35.24
N ALA A 7 -20.68 -7.88 -35.44
CA ALA A 7 -20.98 -8.86 -34.40
C ALA A 7 -19.65 -9.42 -33.83
N CYS A 8 -19.53 -9.52 -32.53
CA CYS A 8 -18.44 -10.26 -31.86
C CYS A 8 -18.58 -11.75 -32.28
N THR A 9 -17.54 -12.27 -32.94
CA THR A 9 -17.41 -13.70 -33.20
C THR A 9 -16.97 -14.42 -31.92
N GLU A 10 -17.54 -15.61 -31.69
CA GLU A 10 -17.13 -16.54 -30.63
C GLU A 10 -15.59 -16.76 -30.69
N GLY A 11 -14.88 -16.46 -29.59
CA GLY A 11 -13.44 -16.63 -29.50
C GLY A 11 -12.62 -15.38 -29.14
N CYS A 12 -13.26 -14.25 -28.85
CA CYS A 12 -12.52 -13.06 -28.39
C CYS A 12 -12.03 -13.26 -26.93
N PRO A 13 -10.70 -13.26 -26.65
CA PRO A 13 -10.16 -13.50 -25.30
C PRO A 13 -10.49 -12.42 -24.28
N ALA A 14 -11.13 -11.33 -24.67
CA ALA A 14 -11.58 -10.26 -23.77
C ALA A 14 -13.05 -10.40 -23.32
N CYS A 15 -13.81 -11.37 -23.88
CA CYS A 15 -15.20 -11.60 -23.53
C CYS A 15 -15.31 -12.82 -22.61
N LEU A 16 -15.63 -12.59 -21.34
CA LEU A 16 -16.03 -13.66 -20.41
C LEU A 16 -17.50 -14.02 -20.66
N PRO A 17 -17.89 -15.33 -20.61
CA PRO A 17 -19.29 -15.72 -20.75
C PRO A 17 -20.16 -15.06 -19.68
N GLY A 18 -21.24 -14.40 -20.11
CA GLY A 18 -22.18 -13.72 -19.20
C GLY A 18 -21.96 -12.23 -18.96
N LEU A 19 -20.86 -11.65 -19.42
CA LEU A 19 -20.66 -10.20 -19.38
C LEU A 19 -21.23 -9.55 -20.64
N ARG A 20 -21.96 -8.43 -20.49
CA ARG A 20 -22.35 -7.62 -21.64
C ARG A 20 -21.11 -7.09 -22.34
N PRO A 21 -21.00 -7.10 -23.67
CA PRO A 21 -19.84 -6.58 -24.37
C PRO A 21 -19.68 -5.10 -24.05
N CYS A 22 -18.54 -4.73 -23.46
CA CYS A 22 -18.16 -3.35 -23.25
C CYS A 22 -17.85 -2.73 -24.61
N ALA A 23 -18.68 -1.80 -25.08
CA ALA A 23 -18.62 -1.21 -26.40
C ALA A 23 -17.38 -0.36 -26.70
N THR A 24 -16.43 -0.24 -25.76
CA THR A 24 -15.35 0.77 -25.83
C THR A 24 -13.93 0.25 -25.54
N MET A 25 -13.71 -1.09 -25.39
CA MET A 25 -12.33 -1.57 -25.27
C MET A 25 -11.73 -1.91 -26.65
N PRO A 26 -10.59 -1.32 -27.04
CA PRO A 26 -9.89 -1.66 -28.29
C PRO A 26 -9.40 -3.12 -28.24
N ARG A 27 -9.52 -3.84 -29.37
CA ARG A 27 -9.01 -5.22 -29.52
C ARG A 27 -7.50 -5.25 -29.30
N MET A 28 -7.05 -6.18 -28.49
CA MET A 28 -5.64 -6.41 -28.22
C MET A 28 -5.03 -7.39 -29.21
N THR A 29 -3.99 -6.98 -29.87
CA THR A 29 -2.72 -7.63 -30.27
C THR A 29 -2.02 -6.79 -31.34
N GLU A 30 -1.56 -5.59 -31.01
CA GLU A 30 -0.64 -4.85 -31.87
C GLU A 30 0.50 -4.35 -31.01
N GLN A 31 1.73 -4.60 -31.45
CA GLN A 31 2.89 -3.80 -31.03
C GLN A 31 2.60 -2.36 -31.44
N HIS A 32 2.19 -1.55 -30.48
CA HIS A 32 1.93 -0.14 -30.76
C HIS A 32 3.25 0.53 -31.23
N THR A 33 3.21 1.14 -32.40
CA THR A 33 4.23 2.13 -32.74
C THR A 33 4.21 3.27 -31.72
N ASP A 34 5.31 3.97 -31.48
CA ASP A 34 5.37 5.08 -30.49
C ASP A 34 4.21 6.07 -30.62
N SER A 35 3.75 6.35 -31.86
CA SER A 35 2.58 7.19 -32.12
C SER A 35 1.25 6.56 -31.66
N GLY A 36 1.10 5.24 -31.75
CA GLY A 36 -0.09 4.52 -31.30
C GLY A 36 -0.22 4.46 -29.79
N LEU A 37 0.91 4.26 -29.08
CA LEU A 37 0.95 4.29 -27.62
C LEU A 37 0.62 5.70 -27.07
N ALA A 38 1.17 6.74 -27.66
CA ALA A 38 0.89 8.12 -27.27
C ALA A 38 -0.59 8.48 -27.43
N ALA A 39 -1.22 8.08 -28.55
CA ALA A 39 -2.65 8.31 -28.80
C ALA A 39 -3.54 7.51 -27.81
N LEU A 40 -3.18 6.27 -27.48
CA LEU A 40 -3.85 5.47 -26.46
C LEU A 40 -3.80 6.16 -25.09
N MET A 41 -2.61 6.57 -24.66
CA MET A 41 -2.41 7.19 -23.35
C MET A 41 -3.11 8.54 -23.24
N ASP A 42 -3.10 9.35 -24.30
CA ASP A 42 -3.87 10.60 -24.37
C ASP A 42 -5.38 10.34 -24.24
N THR A 43 -5.90 9.32 -24.91
CA THR A 43 -7.31 8.92 -24.81
C THR A 43 -7.68 8.50 -23.40
N LEU A 44 -6.90 7.62 -22.77
CA LEU A 44 -7.09 7.20 -21.37
C LEU A 44 -7.06 8.42 -20.43
N GLY A 45 -6.10 9.31 -20.62
CA GLY A 45 -5.96 10.53 -19.81
C GLY A 45 -7.17 11.45 -19.91
N ARG A 46 -7.65 11.74 -21.11
CA ARG A 46 -8.85 12.58 -21.33
C ARG A 46 -10.11 11.94 -20.72
N GLN A 47 -10.29 10.63 -20.91
CA GLN A 47 -11.42 9.88 -20.35
C GLN A 47 -11.37 9.89 -18.81
N ALA A 48 -10.20 9.64 -18.20
CA ALA A 48 -10.03 9.67 -16.75
C ALA A 48 -10.34 11.06 -16.19
N ARG A 49 -9.85 12.13 -16.83
CA ARG A 49 -10.09 13.50 -16.38
C ARG A 49 -11.58 13.88 -16.46
N ALA A 50 -12.27 13.48 -17.52
CA ALA A 50 -13.72 13.67 -17.64
C ALA A 50 -14.49 12.85 -16.59
N ALA A 51 -14.10 11.60 -16.35
CA ALA A 51 -14.70 10.75 -15.33
C ALA A 51 -14.48 11.31 -13.91
N ALA A 52 -13.28 11.80 -13.59
CA ALA A 52 -12.96 12.37 -12.28
C ALA A 52 -13.88 13.55 -11.93
N ALA A 53 -14.23 14.39 -12.89
CA ALA A 53 -15.16 15.50 -12.70
C ALA A 53 -16.59 15.03 -12.30
N HIS A 54 -17.01 13.85 -12.76
CA HIS A 54 -18.29 13.24 -12.37
C HIS A 54 -18.16 12.51 -11.03
N MET A 55 -17.09 11.77 -10.82
CA MET A 55 -16.83 11.03 -9.58
C MET A 55 -16.75 11.97 -8.36
N ALA A 56 -16.12 13.14 -8.51
CA ALA A 56 -16.01 14.16 -7.46
C ALA A 56 -17.37 14.70 -6.99
N ARG A 57 -18.42 14.59 -7.81
CA ARG A 57 -19.80 15.03 -7.50
C ARG A 57 -20.73 13.87 -7.18
N ALA A 58 -20.25 12.64 -7.24
CA ALA A 58 -21.03 11.45 -6.97
C ALA A 58 -21.52 11.43 -5.52
N SER A 59 -22.78 11.07 -5.30
CA SER A 59 -23.33 10.92 -3.97
C SER A 59 -22.69 9.73 -3.24
N ALA A 60 -22.64 9.81 -1.90
CA ALA A 60 -22.21 8.69 -1.06
C ALA A 60 -23.01 7.41 -1.37
N ALA A 61 -24.32 7.54 -1.65
CA ALA A 61 -25.17 6.42 -2.02
C ALA A 61 -24.77 5.77 -3.34
N SER A 62 -24.42 6.55 -4.38
CA SER A 62 -23.97 6.02 -5.69
C SER A 62 -22.63 5.30 -5.56
N LYS A 63 -21.67 5.89 -4.82
CA LYS A 63 -20.37 5.27 -4.54
C LYS A 63 -20.52 3.95 -3.78
N SER A 64 -21.37 3.93 -2.74
CA SER A 64 -21.63 2.72 -1.96
C SER A 64 -22.38 1.65 -2.76
N ARG A 65 -23.29 2.02 -3.69
CA ARG A 65 -23.90 1.05 -4.62
C ARG A 65 -22.84 0.45 -5.54
N ALA A 66 -21.95 1.24 -6.13
CA ALA A 66 -20.91 0.76 -7.03
C ALA A 66 -19.98 -0.25 -6.32
N LEU A 67 -19.58 0.05 -5.07
CA LEU A 67 -18.76 -0.86 -4.27
C LEU A 67 -19.47 -2.18 -3.95
N ARG A 68 -20.77 -2.15 -3.59
CA ARG A 68 -21.56 -3.38 -3.37
C ARG A 68 -21.80 -4.15 -4.67
N ALA A 69 -22.03 -3.46 -5.79
CA ALA A 69 -22.14 -4.09 -7.09
C ALA A 69 -20.83 -4.79 -7.49
N LEU A 70 -19.69 -4.14 -7.24
CA LEU A 70 -18.37 -4.72 -7.48
C LEU A 70 -18.14 -5.98 -6.62
N ALA A 71 -18.47 -5.95 -5.34
CA ALA A 71 -18.38 -7.11 -4.46
C ALA A 71 -19.23 -8.29 -4.94
N ARG A 72 -20.47 -8.03 -5.37
CA ARG A 72 -21.35 -9.04 -5.97
C ARG A 72 -20.75 -9.60 -7.25
N LEU A 73 -20.32 -8.74 -8.17
CA LEU A 73 -19.74 -9.15 -9.47
C LEU A 73 -18.47 -9.99 -9.30
N LEU A 74 -17.62 -9.68 -8.33
CA LEU A 74 -16.43 -10.47 -8.01
C LEU A 74 -16.79 -11.90 -7.61
N ARG A 75 -17.84 -12.10 -6.79
CA ARG A 75 -18.31 -13.41 -6.36
C ARG A 75 -18.96 -14.18 -7.51
N GLU A 76 -19.84 -13.52 -8.28
CA GLU A 76 -20.53 -14.12 -9.42
C GLU A 76 -19.59 -14.56 -10.53
N ASN A 77 -18.47 -13.87 -10.71
CA ASN A 77 -17.49 -14.14 -11.78
C ASN A 77 -16.21 -14.83 -11.27
N ALA A 78 -16.20 -15.38 -10.05
CA ALA A 78 -15.01 -15.96 -9.45
C ALA A 78 -14.34 -17.04 -10.34
N ALA A 79 -15.12 -17.93 -10.97
CA ALA A 79 -14.61 -18.95 -11.87
C ALA A 79 -13.91 -18.35 -13.10
N ALA A 80 -14.53 -17.36 -13.75
CA ALA A 80 -13.96 -16.69 -14.92
C ALA A 80 -12.69 -15.89 -14.59
N LEU A 81 -12.62 -15.28 -13.39
CA LEU A 81 -11.42 -14.61 -12.87
C LEU A 81 -10.29 -15.62 -12.67
N GLN A 82 -10.60 -16.81 -12.13
CA GLN A 82 -9.61 -17.87 -11.95
C GLN A 82 -9.10 -18.41 -13.29
N GLU A 83 -9.97 -18.58 -14.30
CA GLU A 83 -9.55 -18.96 -15.65
C GLU A 83 -8.59 -17.91 -16.26
N ALA A 84 -8.87 -16.62 -16.11
CA ALA A 84 -7.96 -15.56 -16.52
C ALA A 84 -6.62 -15.65 -15.79
N ASN A 85 -6.64 -15.93 -14.49
CA ASN A 85 -5.45 -16.08 -13.68
C ASN A 85 -4.61 -17.33 -14.04
N VAL A 86 -5.25 -18.43 -14.40
CA VAL A 86 -4.56 -19.63 -14.92
C VAL A 86 -3.78 -19.31 -16.19
N ARG A 87 -4.33 -18.48 -17.11
CA ARG A 87 -3.61 -18.04 -18.31
C ARG A 87 -2.37 -17.20 -17.96
N ASP A 88 -2.47 -16.33 -16.98
CA ASP A 88 -1.32 -15.54 -16.51
C ASP A 88 -0.25 -16.41 -15.85
N LEU A 89 -0.64 -17.33 -14.95
CA LEU A 89 0.25 -18.27 -14.27
C LEU A 89 0.99 -19.20 -15.24
N ALA A 90 0.33 -19.61 -16.33
CA ALA A 90 0.94 -20.45 -17.37
C ALA A 90 2.05 -19.70 -18.14
N ARG A 91 1.91 -18.38 -18.32
CA ARG A 91 2.92 -17.52 -18.98
C ARG A 91 4.04 -17.08 -18.03
N ALA A 92 3.83 -17.21 -16.74
CA ALA A 92 4.74 -16.74 -15.68
C ALA A 92 5.67 -17.84 -15.15
N SER A 93 6.06 -18.82 -15.98
CA SER A 93 6.91 -19.96 -15.59
C SER A 93 8.29 -19.54 -15.07
N GLU A 94 8.84 -18.44 -15.58
CA GLU A 94 10.17 -17.94 -15.22
C GLU A 94 10.19 -17.05 -13.95
N LEU A 95 9.03 -16.72 -13.38
CA LEU A 95 8.97 -15.94 -12.17
C LEU A 95 9.43 -16.75 -10.96
N SER A 96 10.09 -16.06 -10.01
CA SER A 96 10.44 -16.65 -8.72
C SER A 96 9.19 -17.17 -7.97
N ALA A 97 9.36 -18.16 -7.10
CA ALA A 97 8.27 -18.73 -6.33
C ALA A 97 7.45 -17.66 -5.54
N PRO A 98 8.08 -16.68 -4.85
CA PRO A 98 7.34 -15.62 -4.19
C PRO A 98 6.53 -14.72 -5.14
N MET A 99 7.06 -14.42 -6.34
CA MET A 99 6.32 -13.62 -7.34
C MET A 99 5.15 -14.40 -7.92
N ARG A 100 5.31 -15.70 -8.19
CA ARG A 100 4.21 -16.56 -8.63
C ARG A 100 3.13 -16.72 -7.56
N ASP A 101 3.51 -16.78 -6.29
CA ASP A 101 2.54 -16.83 -5.19
C ASP A 101 1.72 -15.55 -5.10
N ARG A 102 2.34 -14.38 -5.26
CA ARG A 102 1.67 -13.08 -5.32
C ARG A 102 0.73 -12.93 -6.52
N LEU A 103 1.01 -13.62 -7.62
CA LEU A 103 0.20 -13.58 -8.85
C LEU A 103 -1.10 -14.36 -8.72
N LYS A 104 -1.21 -15.30 -7.79
CA LYS A 104 -2.38 -16.14 -7.60
C LYS A 104 -3.62 -15.32 -7.22
N LEU A 105 -4.73 -15.59 -7.91
CA LEU A 105 -6.06 -15.07 -7.60
C LEU A 105 -6.96 -16.22 -7.13
N THR A 106 -6.75 -16.64 -5.87
CA THR A 106 -7.52 -17.75 -5.28
C THR A 106 -8.94 -17.32 -4.90
N PRO A 107 -9.90 -18.26 -4.69
CA PRO A 107 -11.23 -17.92 -4.20
C PRO A 107 -11.19 -17.09 -2.91
N ALA A 108 -10.28 -17.39 -2.00
CA ALA A 108 -10.11 -16.65 -0.75
C ALA A 108 -9.66 -15.19 -1.00
N ILE A 109 -8.75 -14.96 -1.96
CA ILE A 109 -8.31 -13.61 -2.34
C ILE A 109 -9.46 -12.82 -2.98
N ILE A 110 -10.24 -13.45 -3.85
CA ILE A 110 -11.42 -12.82 -4.48
C ILE A 110 -12.45 -12.45 -3.39
N GLU A 111 -12.73 -13.35 -2.45
CA GLU A 111 -13.65 -13.08 -1.34
C GLU A 111 -13.14 -11.96 -0.44
N THR A 112 -11.86 -11.94 -0.10
CA THR A 112 -11.25 -10.85 0.67
C THR A 112 -11.41 -9.50 -0.06
N ALA A 113 -11.20 -9.47 -1.37
CA ALA A 113 -11.40 -8.25 -2.16
C ALA A 113 -12.88 -7.81 -2.18
N ALA A 114 -13.83 -8.75 -2.27
CA ALA A 114 -15.26 -8.45 -2.18
C ALA A 114 -15.65 -7.89 -0.82
N GLN A 115 -15.16 -8.49 0.27
CA GLN A 115 -15.37 -7.98 1.64
C GLN A 115 -14.76 -6.60 1.84
N GLY A 116 -13.58 -6.32 1.28
CA GLY A 116 -12.97 -4.99 1.29
C GLY A 116 -13.86 -3.94 0.60
N CYS A 117 -14.48 -4.27 -0.53
CA CYS A 117 -15.45 -3.39 -1.18
C CYS A 117 -16.67 -3.12 -0.30
N GLU A 118 -17.21 -4.13 0.39
CA GLU A 118 -18.35 -3.99 1.30
C GLU A 118 -17.99 -3.14 2.53
N GLN A 119 -16.80 -3.33 3.10
CA GLN A 119 -16.31 -2.51 4.20
C GLN A 119 -16.20 -1.04 3.80
N LEU A 120 -15.58 -0.74 2.66
CA LEU A 120 -15.50 0.62 2.13
C LEU A 120 -16.90 1.20 1.84
N ALA A 121 -17.84 0.40 1.35
CA ALA A 121 -19.22 0.84 1.13
C ALA A 121 -19.93 1.23 2.42
N ALA A 122 -19.59 0.58 3.55
CA ALA A 122 -20.17 0.85 4.86
C ALA A 122 -19.55 2.06 5.58
N MET A 123 -18.32 2.45 5.23
CA MET A 123 -17.63 3.58 5.84
C MET A 123 -18.33 4.92 5.52
N PRO A 124 -18.23 5.92 6.43
CA PRO A 124 -18.67 7.28 6.15
C PRO A 124 -18.04 7.85 4.86
N ASP A 125 -18.73 8.78 4.23
CA ASP A 125 -18.18 9.53 3.10
C ASP A 125 -17.55 10.82 3.62
N VAL A 126 -16.24 10.93 3.44
CA VAL A 126 -15.47 12.10 3.90
C VAL A 126 -15.47 13.26 2.87
N ILE A 127 -15.96 13.00 1.65
CA ILE A 127 -15.96 14.02 0.57
C ILE A 127 -17.05 15.06 0.85
N GLY A 128 -16.66 16.32 0.84
CA GLY A 128 -17.54 17.44 1.14
C GLY A 128 -17.60 17.81 2.62
N GLU A 129 -16.95 17.05 3.50
CA GLU A 129 -16.84 17.40 4.92
C GLU A 129 -16.09 18.73 5.06
N ILE A 130 -16.70 19.68 5.83
CA ILE A 130 -16.09 20.97 6.16
C ILE A 130 -15.61 20.95 7.60
N THR A 131 -14.32 21.16 7.79
CA THR A 131 -13.69 21.22 9.12
C THR A 131 -13.18 22.61 9.44
N GLY A 132 -13.07 22.93 10.74
CA GLY A 132 -12.46 24.16 11.21
C GLY A 132 -13.18 25.44 10.80
N LEU A 133 -14.46 25.40 10.47
CA LEU A 133 -15.23 26.59 10.07
C LEU A 133 -15.34 27.59 11.24
N ARG A 134 -14.65 28.72 11.12
CA ARG A 134 -14.55 29.73 12.18
C ARG A 134 -14.82 31.12 11.63
N GLN A 135 -15.50 31.96 12.41
CA GLN A 135 -15.67 33.38 12.10
C GLN A 135 -14.35 34.12 12.27
N GLN A 136 -14.03 34.96 11.31
CA GLN A 136 -12.85 35.83 11.30
C GLN A 136 -13.23 37.24 11.78
N PRO A 137 -12.25 38.08 12.20
CA PRO A 137 -12.51 39.46 12.59
C PRO A 137 -13.23 40.31 11.52
N SER A 138 -13.06 39.98 10.24
CA SER A 138 -13.74 40.61 9.13
C SER A 138 -15.21 40.21 8.96
N GLY A 139 -15.71 39.25 9.79
CA GLY A 139 -17.08 38.76 9.71
C GLY A 139 -17.27 37.51 8.84
N ILE A 140 -16.35 37.22 7.90
CA ILE A 140 -16.43 36.01 7.07
C ILE A 140 -16.20 34.75 7.92
N ARG A 141 -16.76 33.60 7.49
CA ARG A 141 -16.45 32.29 8.07
C ARG A 141 -15.54 31.52 7.13
N VAL A 142 -14.43 31.03 7.64
CA VAL A 142 -13.40 30.29 6.87
C VAL A 142 -13.22 28.89 7.44
N GLY A 143 -13.22 27.90 6.56
CA GLY A 143 -12.97 26.49 6.90
C GLY A 143 -12.31 25.76 5.75
N GLN A 144 -12.09 24.46 5.90
CA GLN A 144 -11.53 23.61 4.86
C GLN A 144 -12.52 22.49 4.50
N MET A 145 -12.71 22.25 3.22
CA MET A 145 -13.55 21.20 2.68
C MET A 145 -12.67 20.11 2.05
N ARG A 146 -12.94 18.86 2.38
CA ARG A 146 -12.28 17.69 1.79
C ARG A 146 -12.81 17.43 0.39
N VAL A 147 -11.90 17.29 -0.56
CA VAL A 147 -12.19 17.03 -1.98
C VAL A 147 -11.28 15.94 -2.54
N PRO A 148 -11.69 15.18 -3.57
CA PRO A 148 -10.83 14.23 -4.24
C PRO A 148 -9.56 14.88 -4.80
N LEU A 149 -8.47 14.11 -4.94
CA LEU A 149 -7.26 14.56 -5.66
C LEU A 149 -7.54 14.80 -7.14
N GLY A 150 -8.37 13.93 -7.75
CA GLY A 150 -8.71 13.98 -9.16
C GLY A 150 -8.46 12.66 -9.86
N VAL A 151 -7.34 12.50 -10.54
CA VAL A 151 -6.92 11.26 -11.20
C VAL A 151 -5.62 10.77 -10.60
N PHE A 152 -5.57 9.52 -10.14
CA PHE A 152 -4.31 8.92 -9.80
C PHE A 152 -3.93 7.80 -10.77
N GLY A 153 -2.63 7.71 -11.07
CA GLY A 153 -2.05 6.58 -11.77
C GLY A 153 -1.49 5.57 -10.77
N MET A 154 -1.83 4.30 -10.92
CA MET A 154 -1.24 3.24 -10.09
C MET A 154 -0.47 2.24 -10.92
N ILE A 155 0.80 2.03 -10.57
CA ILE A 155 1.71 1.13 -11.26
C ILE A 155 2.11 0.02 -10.29
N TYR A 156 1.78 -1.24 -10.62
CA TYR A 156 1.99 -2.37 -9.70
C TYR A 156 2.45 -3.64 -10.43
N GLU A 157 3.15 -4.52 -9.69
CA GLU A 157 3.73 -5.76 -10.18
C GLU A 157 3.08 -6.97 -9.51
N SER A 158 2.88 -8.04 -10.29
CA SER A 158 2.54 -9.42 -9.83
C SER A 158 1.44 -9.53 -8.76
N ARG A 159 0.48 -8.61 -8.73
CA ARG A 159 -0.59 -8.57 -7.71
C ARG A 159 -1.93 -8.15 -8.33
N PRO A 160 -2.67 -9.05 -9.01
CA PRO A 160 -3.92 -8.68 -9.68
C PRO A 160 -4.99 -8.14 -8.71
N ASN A 161 -5.02 -8.57 -7.44
CA ASN A 161 -5.93 -8.05 -6.41
C ASN A 161 -5.81 -6.53 -6.19
N VAL A 162 -4.63 -5.95 -6.42
CA VAL A 162 -4.40 -4.50 -6.30
C VAL A 162 -5.28 -3.71 -7.27
N THR A 163 -5.68 -4.30 -8.39
CA THR A 163 -6.68 -3.70 -9.31
C THR A 163 -7.97 -3.34 -8.57
N ILE A 164 -8.48 -4.26 -7.72
CA ILE A 164 -9.73 -4.04 -6.98
C ILE A 164 -9.51 -3.10 -5.80
N GLU A 165 -8.40 -3.22 -5.08
CA GLU A 165 -8.07 -2.33 -3.95
C GLU A 165 -8.01 -0.87 -4.43
N ALA A 166 -7.28 -0.62 -5.53
CA ALA A 166 -7.16 0.70 -6.12
C ALA A 166 -8.50 1.22 -6.67
N ALA A 167 -9.27 0.39 -7.37
CA ALA A 167 -10.57 0.74 -7.89
C ALA A 167 -11.56 1.09 -6.77
N ALA A 168 -11.62 0.28 -5.71
CA ALA A 168 -12.53 0.50 -4.59
C ALA A 168 -12.20 1.79 -3.83
N LEU A 169 -10.92 2.06 -3.58
CA LEU A 169 -10.47 3.31 -2.97
C LEU A 169 -10.72 4.51 -3.88
N SER A 170 -10.52 4.37 -5.21
CA SER A 170 -10.86 5.40 -6.20
C SER A 170 -12.34 5.77 -6.14
N ILE A 171 -13.21 4.77 -6.19
CA ILE A 171 -14.68 4.96 -6.12
C ILE A 171 -15.07 5.63 -4.80
N LYS A 172 -14.59 5.14 -3.66
CA LYS A 172 -14.95 5.67 -2.34
C LYS A 172 -14.48 7.11 -2.15
N SER A 173 -13.25 7.42 -2.56
CA SER A 173 -12.66 8.76 -2.44
C SER A 173 -13.13 9.75 -3.52
N GLY A 174 -13.97 9.29 -4.49
CA GLY A 174 -14.49 10.15 -5.55
C GLY A 174 -13.45 10.53 -6.61
N ASN A 175 -12.37 9.77 -6.74
CA ASN A 175 -11.34 9.92 -7.76
C ASN A 175 -11.67 9.09 -9.01
N ALA A 176 -10.94 9.33 -10.09
CA ALA A 176 -10.74 8.36 -11.15
C ALA A 176 -9.33 7.78 -11.08
N CYS A 177 -9.10 6.60 -11.64
CA CYS A 177 -7.77 6.00 -11.67
C CYS A 177 -7.42 5.39 -13.03
N ILE A 178 -6.10 5.45 -13.35
CA ILE A 178 -5.50 4.74 -14.48
C ILE A 178 -4.54 3.70 -13.89
N LEU A 179 -4.85 2.42 -14.09
CA LEU A 179 -4.14 1.29 -13.53
C LEU A 179 -3.18 0.72 -14.56
N ARG A 180 -1.95 0.43 -14.15
CA ARG A 180 -0.96 -0.28 -14.96
C ARG A 180 -0.40 -1.46 -14.16
N GLY A 181 -0.99 -2.64 -14.35
CA GLY A 181 -0.52 -3.90 -13.81
C GLY A 181 0.70 -4.45 -14.54
N GLY A 182 1.47 -5.33 -13.92
CA GLY A 182 2.55 -6.05 -14.57
C GLY A 182 2.07 -6.87 -15.77
N SER A 183 2.95 -7.06 -16.75
CA SER A 183 2.64 -7.86 -17.96
C SER A 183 2.25 -9.29 -17.65
N GLU A 184 2.78 -9.83 -16.57
CA GLU A 184 2.53 -11.17 -16.05
C GLU A 184 1.11 -11.37 -15.48
N ALA A 185 0.39 -10.27 -15.14
CA ALA A 185 -0.96 -10.29 -14.56
C ALA A 185 -2.02 -9.72 -15.51
N LEU A 186 -1.71 -9.51 -16.79
CA LEU A 186 -2.51 -8.69 -17.69
C LEU A 186 -3.94 -9.25 -17.89
N ALA A 187 -4.09 -10.55 -18.09
CA ALA A 187 -5.41 -11.17 -18.32
C ALA A 187 -6.30 -11.06 -17.05
N SER A 188 -5.74 -11.30 -15.88
CA SER A 188 -6.44 -11.13 -14.61
C SER A 188 -6.84 -9.68 -14.38
N CYS A 189 -5.91 -8.73 -14.58
CA CYS A 189 -6.19 -7.31 -14.39
C CYS A 189 -7.26 -6.79 -15.35
N GLN A 190 -7.29 -7.27 -16.61
CA GLN A 190 -8.32 -6.91 -17.59
C GLN A 190 -9.71 -7.43 -17.19
N ALA A 191 -9.78 -8.68 -16.74
CA ALA A 191 -11.03 -9.25 -16.26
C ALA A 191 -11.58 -8.48 -15.05
N LEU A 192 -10.71 -8.13 -14.10
CA LEU A 192 -11.07 -7.34 -12.92
C LEU A 192 -11.49 -5.92 -13.28
N ALA A 193 -10.77 -5.24 -14.17
CA ALA A 193 -11.12 -3.89 -14.63
C ALA A 193 -12.47 -3.83 -15.36
N ALA A 194 -12.81 -4.88 -16.11
CA ALA A 194 -14.14 -5.01 -16.76
C ALA A 194 -15.28 -5.05 -15.73
N LEU A 195 -15.10 -5.77 -14.63
CA LEU A 195 -16.07 -5.80 -13.52
C LEU A 195 -16.18 -4.44 -12.82
N CYS A 196 -15.08 -3.72 -12.67
CA CYS A 196 -15.10 -2.36 -12.13
C CYS A 196 -15.93 -1.40 -13.02
N ALA A 197 -15.73 -1.46 -14.34
CA ALA A 197 -16.49 -0.65 -15.29
C ALA A 197 -17.99 -0.98 -15.23
N GLN A 198 -18.34 -2.27 -15.20
CA GLN A 198 -19.73 -2.71 -15.07
C GLN A 198 -20.37 -2.24 -13.75
N ALA A 199 -19.68 -2.35 -12.62
CA ALA A 199 -20.19 -1.90 -11.33
C ALA A 199 -20.46 -0.39 -11.29
N LEU A 200 -19.61 0.39 -11.95
CA LEU A 200 -19.78 1.83 -12.09
C LEU A 200 -21.02 2.15 -12.93
N GLU A 201 -21.18 1.53 -14.11
CA GLU A 201 -22.33 1.72 -15.00
C GLU A 201 -23.65 1.35 -14.33
N GLU A 202 -23.73 0.21 -13.66
CA GLU A 202 -24.91 -0.24 -12.90
C GLU A 202 -25.32 0.76 -11.81
N SER A 203 -24.37 1.59 -11.35
CA SER A 203 -24.58 2.57 -10.28
C SER A 203 -24.78 4.00 -10.80
N GLY A 204 -24.82 4.18 -12.12
CA GLY A 204 -24.96 5.48 -12.77
C GLY A 204 -23.70 6.35 -12.69
N LEU A 205 -22.52 5.71 -12.53
CA LEU A 205 -21.22 6.34 -12.54
C LEU A 205 -20.48 6.08 -13.86
N PRO A 206 -19.53 6.95 -14.25
CA PRO A 206 -18.82 6.77 -15.51
C PRO A 206 -17.92 5.53 -15.49
N ALA A 207 -18.05 4.63 -16.48
CA ALA A 207 -17.20 3.44 -16.61
C ALA A 207 -15.71 3.76 -16.61
N HIS A 208 -15.33 4.88 -17.20
CA HIS A 208 -13.93 5.37 -17.24
C HIS A 208 -13.42 5.94 -15.91
N GLY A 209 -14.20 5.86 -14.82
CA GLY A 209 -13.73 6.14 -13.46
C GLY A 209 -12.62 5.18 -13.00
N VAL A 210 -12.60 3.97 -13.56
CA VAL A 210 -11.51 2.99 -13.38
C VAL A 210 -11.09 2.50 -14.75
N GLN A 211 -9.83 2.74 -15.12
CA GLN A 211 -9.30 2.32 -16.40
C GLN A 211 -8.01 1.51 -16.19
N LEU A 212 -7.79 0.51 -17.05
CA LEU A 212 -6.56 -0.26 -17.10
C LEU A 212 -5.83 0.06 -18.42
N VAL A 213 -4.53 0.29 -18.36
CA VAL A 213 -3.67 0.36 -19.55
C VAL A 213 -3.62 -1.02 -20.20
N PRO A 214 -4.18 -1.20 -21.41
CA PRO A 214 -4.45 -2.54 -21.98
C PRO A 214 -3.23 -3.16 -22.69
N THR A 215 -2.02 -2.72 -22.41
CA THR A 215 -0.80 -3.20 -23.06
C THR A 215 0.25 -3.68 -22.06
N ALA A 216 1.02 -4.69 -22.46
CA ALA A 216 2.20 -5.15 -21.73
C ALA A 216 3.43 -4.26 -21.93
N ASP A 217 3.38 -3.31 -22.87
CA ASP A 217 4.50 -2.44 -23.19
C ASP A 217 4.96 -1.63 -21.96
N ARG A 218 6.26 -1.73 -21.66
CA ARG A 218 6.88 -0.99 -20.56
C ARG A 218 7.00 0.52 -20.82
N ALA A 219 6.94 0.95 -22.08
CA ALA A 219 6.93 2.36 -22.44
C ALA A 219 5.67 3.08 -21.94
N ALA A 220 4.55 2.34 -21.76
CA ALA A 220 3.33 2.87 -21.15
C ALA A 220 3.54 3.40 -19.73
N VAL A 221 4.48 2.85 -18.96
CA VAL A 221 4.85 3.34 -17.63
C VAL A 221 5.47 4.74 -17.76
N GLY A 222 6.44 4.90 -18.65
CA GLY A 222 7.08 6.21 -18.91
C GLY A 222 6.07 7.25 -19.39
N ALA A 223 5.14 6.87 -20.26
CA ALA A 223 4.08 7.76 -20.71
C ALA A 223 3.16 8.17 -19.54
N LEU A 224 2.69 7.23 -18.71
CA LEU A 224 1.77 7.49 -17.59
C LEU A 224 2.36 8.47 -16.56
N ILE A 225 3.62 8.29 -16.18
CA ILE A 225 4.29 9.17 -15.21
C ILE A 225 4.66 10.56 -15.76
N ALA A 226 4.54 10.75 -17.08
CA ALA A 226 4.85 12.00 -17.78
C ALA A 226 3.60 12.77 -18.25
N MET A 227 2.41 12.52 -17.67
CA MET A 227 1.11 13.10 -18.08
C MET A 227 0.49 14.03 -17.01
N PRO A 228 1.19 15.11 -16.55
CA PRO A 228 0.67 16.00 -15.49
C PRO A 228 -0.62 16.73 -15.90
N GLN A 229 -0.94 16.82 -17.18
CA GLN A 229 -2.19 17.41 -17.68
C GLN A 229 -3.41 16.53 -17.39
N TYR A 230 -3.23 15.23 -17.14
CA TYR A 230 -4.31 14.27 -16.89
C TYR A 230 -4.24 13.60 -15.53
N VAL A 231 -3.05 13.38 -14.99
CA VAL A 231 -2.81 12.62 -13.75
C VAL A 231 -2.29 13.56 -12.67
N ASP A 232 -2.91 13.52 -11.48
CA ASP A 232 -2.58 14.38 -10.36
C ASP A 232 -1.52 13.78 -9.45
N VAL A 233 -1.48 12.43 -9.34
CA VAL A 233 -0.52 11.70 -8.51
C VAL A 233 -0.27 10.30 -9.05
N ILE A 234 0.94 9.79 -8.87
CA ILE A 234 1.34 8.41 -9.17
C ILE A 234 1.59 7.65 -7.87
N ILE A 235 1.15 6.39 -7.83
CA ILE A 235 1.34 5.49 -6.68
C ILE A 235 1.99 4.20 -7.20
N PRO A 236 3.31 4.03 -7.02
CA PRO A 236 4.00 2.79 -7.39
C PRO A 236 3.87 1.71 -6.31
N ARG A 237 3.68 0.45 -6.74
CA ARG A 237 3.64 -0.75 -5.90
C ARG A 237 4.46 -1.88 -6.53
N GLY A 238 5.75 -1.88 -6.32
CA GLY A 238 6.64 -2.88 -6.93
C GLY A 238 7.99 -2.95 -6.22
N GLY A 239 8.96 -3.57 -6.87
CA GLY A 239 10.32 -3.63 -6.37
C GLY A 239 11.01 -2.26 -6.36
N ARG A 240 12.07 -2.15 -5.56
CA ARG A 240 12.85 -0.91 -5.35
C ARG A 240 13.25 -0.24 -6.67
N SER A 241 13.74 -1.00 -7.64
CA SER A 241 14.18 -0.47 -8.93
C SER A 241 13.06 0.23 -9.72
N LEU A 242 11.83 -0.29 -9.65
CA LEU A 242 10.66 0.37 -10.26
C LEU A 242 10.35 1.69 -9.56
N ILE A 243 10.36 1.70 -8.23
CA ILE A 243 10.02 2.88 -7.44
C ILE A 243 11.09 3.97 -7.62
N GLU A 244 12.38 3.62 -7.62
CA GLU A 244 13.48 4.54 -7.88
C GLU A 244 13.38 5.16 -9.27
N ARG A 245 13.14 4.33 -10.30
CA ARG A 245 12.93 4.81 -11.67
C ARG A 245 11.76 5.78 -11.76
N ILE A 246 10.59 5.43 -11.22
CA ILE A 246 9.42 6.31 -11.22
C ILE A 246 9.73 7.61 -10.48
N SER A 247 10.40 7.54 -9.34
CA SER A 247 10.76 8.71 -8.55
C SER A 247 11.71 9.66 -9.27
N ALA A 248 12.61 9.14 -10.11
CA ALA A 248 13.56 9.93 -10.88
C ALA A 248 12.93 10.53 -12.16
N GLU A 249 12.03 9.80 -12.84
CA GLU A 249 11.52 10.15 -14.17
C GLU A 249 10.14 10.85 -14.13
N ALA A 250 9.37 10.72 -13.03
CA ALA A 250 8.01 11.24 -12.98
C ALA A 250 7.95 12.77 -13.05
N LYS A 251 7.02 13.27 -13.90
CA LYS A 251 6.61 14.66 -13.96
C LYS A 251 5.33 14.95 -13.16
N VAL A 252 4.80 13.91 -12.52
CA VAL A 252 3.62 13.90 -11.66
C VAL A 252 4.09 13.61 -10.23
N PRO A 253 3.52 14.24 -9.19
CA PRO A 253 3.82 13.88 -7.79
C PRO A 253 3.69 12.40 -7.54
N VAL A 254 4.55 11.84 -6.68
CA VAL A 254 4.59 10.39 -6.39
C VAL A 254 4.37 10.17 -4.90
N ILE A 255 3.42 9.32 -4.54
CA ILE A 255 3.23 8.80 -3.18
C ILE A 255 3.92 7.44 -3.09
N LYS A 256 4.99 7.34 -2.29
CA LYS A 256 5.85 6.15 -2.26
C LYS A 256 6.49 5.86 -0.92
N HIS A 257 6.96 4.64 -0.76
CA HIS A 257 8.07 4.26 0.12
C HIS A 257 9.05 3.39 -0.68
N LEU A 258 10.30 3.35 -0.28
CA LEU A 258 11.30 2.49 -0.91
C LEU A 258 11.42 1.15 -0.17
N ASP A 259 11.80 1.19 1.09
CA ASP A 259 12.06 0.02 1.93
C ASP A 259 11.33 0.15 3.27
N GLY A 260 11.07 -0.97 3.94
CA GLY A 260 10.50 -1.05 5.28
C GLY A 260 11.54 -1.48 6.32
N VAL A 261 12.58 -0.67 6.54
CA VAL A 261 13.54 -0.93 7.62
C VAL A 261 12.96 -0.45 8.95
N CYS A 262 12.17 -1.31 9.59
CA CYS A 262 11.46 -1.02 10.82
C CYS A 262 12.23 -1.46 12.05
N HIS A 263 12.15 -0.69 13.14
CA HIS A 263 12.82 -0.98 14.40
C HIS A 263 11.84 -1.25 15.53
N THR A 264 12.24 -2.11 16.44
CA THR A 264 11.62 -2.24 17.76
C THR A 264 12.69 -1.98 18.82
N TYR A 265 12.51 -0.96 19.64
CA TYR A 265 13.39 -0.61 20.73
C TYR A 265 12.83 -1.06 22.07
N VAL A 266 13.56 -1.91 22.78
CA VAL A 266 13.28 -2.33 24.15
C VAL A 266 14.01 -1.42 25.12
N ASP A 267 13.26 -0.57 25.81
CA ASP A 267 13.76 0.48 26.69
C ASP A 267 14.08 -0.02 28.11
N GLU A 268 14.66 0.84 28.90
CA GLU A 268 14.81 0.74 30.35
C GLU A 268 14.24 2.01 31.00
N PRO A 269 13.14 1.89 31.78
CA PRO A 269 12.45 0.66 32.21
C PRO A 269 11.42 0.13 31.22
N CYS A 270 11.25 -1.20 31.19
CA CYS A 270 10.16 -1.84 30.44
C CYS A 270 9.56 -3.03 31.22
N ASP A 271 8.38 -3.46 30.83
CA ASP A 271 7.84 -4.79 31.16
C ASP A 271 8.43 -5.79 30.16
N GLU A 272 9.37 -6.63 30.61
CA GLU A 272 10.07 -7.58 29.73
C GLU A 272 9.15 -8.63 29.14
N ASP A 273 8.09 -9.07 29.83
CA ASP A 273 7.16 -10.09 29.31
C ASP A 273 6.29 -9.51 28.20
N LEU A 274 5.83 -8.27 28.35
CA LEU A 274 5.19 -7.52 27.29
C LEU A 274 6.16 -7.30 26.11
N ALA A 275 7.39 -6.89 26.39
CA ALA A 275 8.39 -6.62 25.37
C ALA A 275 8.73 -7.87 24.54
N LEU A 276 8.87 -9.05 25.17
CA LEU A 276 9.08 -10.31 24.47
C LEU A 276 7.92 -10.64 23.53
N LYS A 277 6.68 -10.52 24.02
CA LYS A 277 5.47 -10.79 23.23
C LYS A 277 5.37 -9.86 22.00
N VAL A 278 5.64 -8.58 22.19
CA VAL A 278 5.54 -7.58 21.11
C VAL A 278 6.68 -7.73 20.11
N ALA A 279 7.93 -7.88 20.55
CA ALA A 279 9.09 -8.05 19.69
C ALA A 279 9.01 -9.35 18.87
N ASP A 280 8.55 -10.44 19.49
CA ASP A 280 8.27 -11.69 18.77
C ASP A 280 7.23 -11.48 17.66
N ASN A 281 6.08 -10.92 17.99
CA ASN A 281 5.02 -10.66 17.00
C ASN A 281 5.50 -9.72 15.89
N ALA A 282 6.22 -8.67 16.22
CA ALA A 282 6.72 -7.68 15.27
C ALA A 282 7.62 -8.29 14.19
N LYS A 283 8.38 -9.35 14.50
CA LYS A 283 9.21 -10.06 13.52
C LYS A 283 8.53 -11.28 12.94
N THR A 284 7.94 -12.14 13.77
CA THR A 284 7.64 -13.51 13.37
C THR A 284 6.18 -13.77 12.98
N GLN A 285 5.27 -12.83 13.20
CA GLN A 285 3.89 -12.96 12.75
C GLN A 285 3.83 -13.14 11.22
N LYS A 286 4.66 -12.38 10.48
CA LYS A 286 4.89 -12.53 9.04
C LYS A 286 6.17 -11.79 8.66
N TYR A 287 7.06 -12.42 7.89
CA TYR A 287 8.37 -11.84 7.53
C TYR A 287 8.33 -10.90 6.32
N SER A 288 7.42 -11.14 5.39
CA SER A 288 7.42 -10.50 4.06
C SER A 288 6.79 -9.11 3.94
N PRO A 289 5.98 -8.59 4.88
CA PRO A 289 5.49 -7.22 4.83
C PRO A 289 6.54 -6.20 5.28
N CYS A 290 6.49 -5.01 4.68
CA CYS A 290 7.41 -3.90 4.96
C CYS A 290 7.32 -3.32 6.38
N ASN A 291 6.26 -3.64 7.14
CA ASN A 291 6.09 -3.27 8.54
C ASN A 291 6.60 -4.34 9.53
N ALA A 292 7.24 -5.42 9.05
CA ALA A 292 7.93 -6.35 9.94
C ALA A 292 9.19 -5.69 10.52
N THR A 293 9.46 -5.92 11.81
CA THR A 293 10.71 -5.41 12.43
C THR A 293 11.93 -6.07 11.79
N GLU A 294 12.88 -5.28 11.35
CA GLU A 294 14.15 -5.74 10.77
C GLU A 294 15.32 -5.56 11.73
N THR A 295 15.23 -4.57 12.64
CA THR A 295 16.23 -4.32 13.68
C THR A 295 15.59 -4.27 15.07
N LEU A 296 16.15 -5.03 16.00
CA LEU A 296 15.82 -5.02 17.44
C LEU A 296 16.91 -4.27 18.19
N LEU A 297 16.58 -3.12 18.77
CA LEU A 297 17.45 -2.36 19.65
C LEU A 297 17.09 -2.66 21.09
N VAL A 298 18.08 -2.87 21.95
CA VAL A 298 17.85 -3.24 23.36
C VAL A 298 18.71 -2.35 24.27
N ALA A 299 18.08 -1.67 25.23
CA ALA A 299 18.79 -0.89 26.22
C ALA A 299 19.75 -1.78 27.02
N ARG A 300 20.97 -1.29 27.26
CA ARG A 300 22.05 -2.05 27.92
C ARG A 300 21.63 -2.61 29.29
N GLY A 301 20.86 -1.85 30.07
CA GLY A 301 20.45 -2.27 31.40
C GLY A 301 19.53 -3.50 31.43
N VAL A 302 18.75 -3.74 30.37
CA VAL A 302 17.87 -4.90 30.25
C VAL A 302 18.42 -5.98 29.31
N ALA A 303 19.51 -5.73 28.59
CA ALA A 303 20.02 -6.65 27.58
C ALA A 303 20.36 -8.03 28.12
N ALA A 304 20.95 -8.11 29.31
CA ALA A 304 21.38 -9.37 29.92
C ALA A 304 20.22 -10.30 30.32
N SER A 305 19.06 -9.76 30.71
CA SER A 305 17.86 -10.53 31.05
C SER A 305 16.98 -10.80 29.83
N PHE A 306 16.80 -9.81 28.96
CA PHE A 306 15.90 -9.85 27.83
C PHE A 306 16.43 -10.68 26.65
N LEU A 307 17.68 -10.45 26.20
CA LEU A 307 18.20 -11.06 24.98
C LEU A 307 18.24 -12.59 25.01
N PRO A 308 18.63 -13.29 26.09
CA PRO A 308 18.57 -14.74 26.14
C PRO A 308 17.15 -15.31 25.97
N ARG A 309 16.16 -14.67 26.56
CA ARG A 309 14.74 -15.05 26.46
C ARG A 309 14.22 -14.84 25.04
N MET A 310 14.56 -13.72 24.43
CA MET A 310 14.18 -13.41 23.05
C MET A 310 14.86 -14.35 22.06
N ALA A 311 16.15 -14.62 22.24
CA ALA A 311 16.91 -15.54 21.39
C ALA A 311 16.39 -16.99 21.45
N ALA A 312 15.88 -17.43 22.59
CA ALA A 312 15.22 -18.74 22.71
C ALA A 312 13.95 -18.81 21.82
N ILE A 313 13.15 -17.73 21.78
CA ILE A 313 11.95 -17.63 20.95
C ILE A 313 12.35 -17.63 19.46
N TYR A 314 13.34 -16.84 19.09
CA TYR A 314 13.82 -16.76 17.71
C TYR A 314 14.47 -18.05 17.23
N ALA A 315 15.25 -18.73 18.09
CA ALA A 315 15.85 -20.02 17.78
C ALA A 315 14.77 -21.09 17.49
N ALA A 316 13.71 -21.15 18.29
CA ALA A 316 12.59 -22.06 18.08
C ALA A 316 11.86 -21.82 16.74
N LYS A 317 11.94 -20.62 16.17
CA LYS A 317 11.33 -20.22 14.91
C LYS A 317 12.31 -20.14 13.74
N GLY A 318 13.59 -20.54 13.97
CA GLY A 318 14.61 -20.56 12.91
C GLY A 318 15.04 -19.18 12.42
N VAL A 319 14.92 -18.13 13.25
CA VAL A 319 15.33 -16.78 12.90
C VAL A 319 16.84 -16.64 13.08
N LEU A 320 17.54 -16.18 12.03
CA LEU A 320 18.95 -15.80 12.08
C LEU A 320 19.08 -14.42 12.74
N MET A 321 19.88 -14.33 13.79
CA MET A 321 20.17 -13.10 14.52
C MET A 321 21.55 -12.55 14.11
N ARG A 322 21.56 -11.37 13.48
CA ARG A 322 22.78 -10.61 13.13
C ARG A 322 23.04 -9.61 14.25
N CYS A 323 24.05 -9.88 15.04
CA CYS A 323 24.28 -9.25 16.33
C CYS A 323 25.45 -8.27 16.25
N ASP A 324 25.33 -7.11 16.91
CA ASP A 324 26.49 -6.27 17.21
C ASP A 324 27.45 -6.99 18.19
N ALA A 325 28.62 -6.44 18.42
CA ALA A 325 29.64 -7.12 19.23
C ALA A 325 29.16 -7.42 20.67
N GLU A 326 28.38 -6.53 21.29
CA GLU A 326 27.90 -6.66 22.67
C GLU A 326 26.81 -7.71 22.78
N SER A 327 25.77 -7.66 21.90
CA SER A 327 24.72 -8.67 21.86
C SER A 327 25.25 -10.06 21.46
N LEU A 328 26.21 -10.11 20.52
CA LEU A 328 26.85 -11.36 20.12
C LEU A 328 27.57 -12.04 21.27
N ALA A 329 28.42 -11.30 22.00
CA ALA A 329 29.14 -11.85 23.14
C ALA A 329 28.20 -12.36 24.25
N LEU A 330 27.11 -11.63 24.52
CA LEU A 330 26.09 -12.02 25.50
C LEU A 330 25.36 -13.31 25.04
N LEU A 331 24.93 -13.37 23.81
CA LEU A 331 24.18 -14.52 23.28
C LEU A 331 25.07 -15.76 23.05
N GLU A 332 26.35 -15.58 22.69
CA GLU A 332 27.29 -16.69 22.60
C GLU A 332 27.57 -17.32 24.00
N LYS A 333 27.72 -16.48 25.04
CA LYS A 333 27.84 -16.96 26.42
C LYS A 333 26.57 -17.71 26.85
N TRP A 334 25.40 -17.20 26.55
CA TRP A 334 24.14 -17.86 26.83
C TRP A 334 24.01 -19.20 26.08
N ARG A 335 24.36 -19.22 24.78
CA ARG A 335 24.32 -20.42 23.93
C ARG A 335 25.15 -21.58 24.55
N GLN A 336 26.32 -21.26 25.09
CA GLN A 336 27.18 -22.25 25.76
C GLN A 336 26.54 -22.84 27.04
N SER A 337 25.58 -22.14 27.64
CA SER A 337 24.87 -22.60 28.84
C SER A 337 23.62 -23.43 28.54
N LEU A 338 23.22 -23.59 27.26
CA LEU A 338 22.01 -24.27 26.87
C LEU A 338 22.15 -25.78 27.11
N PRO A 339 21.13 -26.43 27.71
CA PRO A 339 21.08 -27.88 27.84
C PRO A 339 21.09 -28.57 26.46
N PRO A 340 21.62 -29.84 26.40
CA PRO A 340 21.55 -30.63 25.17
C PRO A 340 20.09 -30.85 24.72
N GLY A 341 19.85 -30.73 23.38
CA GLY A 341 18.53 -30.95 22.78
C GLY A 341 17.64 -29.70 22.67
N GLN A 342 18.06 -28.57 23.20
CA GLN A 342 17.34 -27.29 22.95
C GLN A 342 17.67 -26.71 21.56
N PRO A 343 16.71 -25.98 20.93
CA PRO A 343 16.96 -25.28 19.68
C PRO A 343 18.18 -24.35 19.80
N GLN A 344 19.15 -24.53 18.93
CA GLN A 344 20.36 -23.70 18.93
C GLN A 344 20.10 -22.40 18.20
N PRO A 345 20.48 -21.23 18.78
CA PRO A 345 20.33 -19.94 18.10
C PRO A 345 21.28 -19.85 16.91
N GLN A 346 20.77 -19.36 15.79
CA GLN A 346 21.60 -18.99 14.64
C GLN A 346 22.10 -17.58 14.86
N LEU A 347 23.40 -17.44 15.17
CA LEU A 347 24.07 -16.17 15.48
C LEU A 347 25.10 -15.85 14.40
N ALA A 348 25.16 -14.60 13.98
CA ALA A 348 26.20 -14.06 13.10
C ALA A 348 26.56 -12.64 13.54
N ALA A 349 27.78 -12.21 13.28
CA ALA A 349 28.17 -10.81 13.49
C ALA A 349 27.44 -9.92 12.46
N ALA A 350 26.85 -8.86 12.92
CA ALA A 350 26.27 -7.82 12.05
C ALA A 350 27.37 -7.02 11.34
N GLN A 351 27.09 -6.65 10.10
CA GLN A 351 27.89 -5.72 9.31
C GLN A 351 27.14 -4.38 9.22
N GLU A 352 27.81 -3.34 8.73
CA GLU A 352 27.23 -1.99 8.64
C GLU A 352 25.95 -1.97 7.77
N GLU A 353 25.92 -2.76 6.71
CA GLU A 353 24.82 -2.89 5.77
C GLU A 353 23.57 -3.52 6.41
N ASP A 354 23.74 -4.34 7.46
CA ASP A 354 22.64 -5.00 8.15
C ASP A 354 21.69 -4.01 8.83
N TRP A 355 22.20 -2.86 9.24
CA TRP A 355 21.38 -1.81 9.86
C TRP A 355 20.44 -1.11 8.89
N ARG A 356 20.68 -1.23 7.57
CA ARG A 356 19.84 -0.68 6.49
C ARG A 356 19.12 -1.75 5.70
N ALA A 357 19.22 -3.01 6.13
CA ALA A 357 18.67 -4.14 5.38
C ALA A 357 17.19 -4.35 5.67
N GLU A 358 16.36 -4.37 4.63
CA GLU A 358 15.02 -4.95 4.65
C GLU A 358 15.15 -6.43 4.23
N TYR A 359 15.23 -7.33 5.21
CA TYR A 359 15.49 -8.77 4.94
C TYR A 359 14.30 -9.47 4.30
N LEU A 360 13.07 -9.13 4.70
CA LEU A 360 11.83 -9.81 4.29
C LEU A 360 11.88 -11.34 4.48
N ALA A 361 12.66 -11.79 5.45
CA ALA A 361 13.06 -13.16 5.72
C ALA A 361 13.14 -13.42 7.24
N PRO A 362 13.27 -14.67 7.70
CA PRO A 362 13.53 -14.98 9.12
C PRO A 362 14.97 -14.56 9.52
N ILE A 363 15.29 -13.30 9.38
CA ILE A 363 16.57 -12.69 9.74
C ILE A 363 16.26 -11.39 10.48
N ILE A 364 16.99 -11.09 11.56
CA ILE A 364 16.85 -9.85 12.32
C ILE A 364 18.22 -9.33 12.75
N ALA A 365 18.45 -8.02 12.62
CA ALA A 365 19.60 -7.36 13.22
C ALA A 365 19.32 -7.05 14.70
N ILE A 366 20.30 -7.22 15.58
CA ILE A 366 20.19 -6.95 17.01
C ILE A 366 21.34 -6.08 17.46
N LYS A 367 21.04 -4.98 18.16
CA LYS A 367 22.04 -4.09 18.72
C LYS A 367 21.71 -3.71 20.15
N VAL A 368 22.71 -3.76 21.03
CA VAL A 368 22.65 -3.16 22.37
C VAL A 368 22.99 -1.68 22.27
N VAL A 369 22.16 -0.84 22.87
CA VAL A 369 22.32 0.61 22.88
C VAL A 369 22.39 1.14 24.31
N ALA A 370 23.08 2.26 24.53
CA ALA A 370 23.25 2.84 25.86
C ALA A 370 21.92 3.26 26.50
N GLY A 371 20.91 3.60 25.68
CA GLY A 371 19.57 4.00 26.10
C GLY A 371 18.81 4.69 24.98
N LEU A 372 17.75 5.44 25.35
CA LEU A 372 16.80 6.06 24.43
C LEU A 372 17.46 6.96 23.37
N ASP A 373 18.44 7.79 23.77
CA ASP A 373 19.08 8.74 22.85
C ASP A 373 19.83 8.03 21.72
N GLU A 374 20.60 6.98 22.04
CA GLU A 374 21.31 6.19 21.03
C GLU A 374 20.32 5.39 20.16
N ALA A 375 19.24 4.87 20.76
CA ALA A 375 18.20 4.17 20.01
C ALA A 375 17.54 5.09 18.96
N MET A 376 17.12 6.29 19.36
CA MET A 376 16.51 7.27 18.45
C MET A 376 17.50 7.74 17.37
N ALA A 377 18.76 7.97 17.74
CA ALA A 377 19.81 8.34 16.79
C ALA A 377 20.02 7.22 15.75
N HIS A 378 20.07 5.96 16.18
CA HIS A 378 20.18 4.81 15.29
C HIS A 378 18.97 4.71 14.33
N ILE A 379 17.74 4.79 14.86
CA ILE A 379 16.50 4.72 14.06
C ILE A 379 16.49 5.84 13.01
N ASN A 380 16.75 7.08 13.40
CA ASN A 380 16.73 8.22 12.49
C ASN A 380 17.85 8.17 11.43
N HIS A 381 18.97 7.48 11.71
CA HIS A 381 20.09 7.35 10.78
C HIS A 381 19.94 6.18 9.81
N TYR A 382 19.50 5.01 10.29
CA TYR A 382 19.48 3.77 9.52
C TYR A 382 18.07 3.41 9.01
N GLY A 383 17.02 3.87 9.69
CA GLY A 383 15.64 3.58 9.37
C GLY A 383 15.18 4.17 8.04
N SER A 384 14.15 3.57 7.49
CA SER A 384 13.48 4.00 6.25
C SER A 384 12.37 5.02 6.48
N HIS A 385 12.20 5.52 7.69
CA HIS A 385 11.07 6.37 8.11
C HIS A 385 9.69 5.71 7.94
N HIS A 386 9.64 4.37 7.95
CA HIS A 386 8.40 3.62 7.76
C HIS A 386 7.64 3.45 9.08
N THR A 387 8.09 2.54 9.93
CA THR A 387 7.40 2.20 11.19
C THR A 387 8.40 1.80 12.26
N ASP A 388 8.37 2.47 13.42
CA ASP A 388 9.26 2.18 14.53
C ASP A 388 8.49 2.13 15.85
N ALA A 389 8.91 1.26 16.76
CA ALA A 389 8.26 1.02 18.03
C ALA A 389 9.22 1.16 19.22
N ILE A 390 8.71 1.70 20.31
CA ILE A 390 9.33 1.65 21.64
C ILE A 390 8.52 0.79 22.60
N LEU A 391 9.19 -0.06 23.36
CA LEU A 391 8.61 -0.88 24.42
C LEU A 391 9.14 -0.34 25.75
N THR A 392 8.31 0.39 26.48
CA THR A 392 8.71 1.15 27.67
C THR A 392 7.59 1.25 28.70
N SER A 393 7.98 1.34 29.97
CA SER A 393 7.10 1.71 31.09
C SER A 393 7.20 3.21 31.42
N SER A 394 8.13 3.95 30.80
CA SER A 394 8.32 5.37 31.03
C SER A 394 7.46 6.23 30.10
N HIS A 395 6.48 6.94 30.67
CA HIS A 395 5.70 7.91 29.90
C HIS A 395 6.57 9.00 29.26
N ALA A 396 7.60 9.46 29.94
CA ALA A 396 8.51 10.49 29.42
C ALA A 396 9.28 9.99 28.19
N HIS A 397 9.80 8.74 28.22
CA HIS A 397 10.49 8.13 27.09
C HIS A 397 9.53 7.91 25.91
N ALA A 398 8.31 7.42 26.18
CA ALA A 398 7.29 7.28 25.15
C ALA A 398 6.97 8.59 24.44
N GLN A 399 6.79 9.70 25.19
CA GLN A 399 6.50 11.01 24.61
C GLN A 399 7.68 11.57 23.81
N ARG A 400 8.92 11.35 24.27
CA ARG A 400 10.12 11.73 23.52
C ARG A 400 10.23 10.94 22.23
N PHE A 401 10.06 9.62 22.28
CA PHE A 401 10.12 8.74 21.11
C PHE A 401 9.10 9.18 20.04
N LEU A 402 7.84 9.38 20.42
CA LEU A 402 6.78 9.82 19.50
C LEU A 402 7.08 11.17 18.81
N ARG A 403 7.83 12.04 19.47
CA ARG A 403 8.14 13.38 18.96
C ARG A 403 9.46 13.44 18.19
N GLU A 404 10.46 12.64 18.59
CA GLU A 404 11.83 12.77 18.11
C GLU A 404 12.20 11.71 17.04
N VAL A 405 11.48 10.61 16.96
CA VAL A 405 11.62 9.62 15.87
C VAL A 405 10.82 10.09 14.66
N ASP A 406 11.53 10.24 13.54
CA ASP A 406 10.95 10.76 12.30
C ASP A 406 10.45 9.62 11.39
N SER A 407 9.44 8.87 11.85
CA SER A 407 8.82 7.79 11.09
C SER A 407 7.35 8.06 10.79
N ALA A 408 6.85 7.43 9.73
CA ALA A 408 5.46 7.58 9.30
C ALA A 408 4.48 6.99 10.34
N SER A 409 4.92 5.94 11.06
CA SER A 409 4.21 5.36 12.19
C SER A 409 5.17 5.15 13.35
N CYS A 410 4.89 5.78 14.49
CA CYS A 410 5.61 5.57 15.75
C CYS A 410 4.68 4.89 16.74
N MET A 411 5.11 3.80 17.36
CA MET A 411 4.29 2.97 18.26
C MET A 411 4.87 2.92 19.66
N VAL A 412 4.00 2.89 20.65
CA VAL A 412 4.35 2.65 22.05
C VAL A 412 3.68 1.37 22.50
N ASN A 413 4.47 0.40 22.96
CA ASN A 413 4.01 -0.89 23.49
C ASN A 413 3.09 -1.68 22.52
N ALA A 414 3.32 -1.51 21.21
CA ALA A 414 2.59 -2.18 20.16
C ALA A 414 3.53 -2.70 19.06
N SER A 415 3.13 -3.78 18.41
CA SER A 415 3.88 -4.38 17.31
C SER A 415 3.86 -3.49 16.08
N THR A 416 4.99 -3.35 15.39
CA THR A 416 5.09 -2.64 14.10
C THR A 416 4.14 -3.23 13.05
N ARG A 417 3.71 -4.48 13.21
CA ARG A 417 2.75 -5.16 12.34
C ARG A 417 1.36 -4.48 12.28
N PHE A 418 1.04 -3.62 13.24
CA PHE A 418 -0.19 -2.82 13.21
C PHE A 418 -0.15 -1.63 12.23
N ALA A 419 0.97 -1.32 11.61
CA ALA A 419 1.05 -0.30 10.56
C ALA A 419 0.39 -0.79 9.26
N ASP A 420 -0.92 -0.88 9.28
CA ASP A 420 -1.78 -1.46 8.24
C ASP A 420 -3.10 -0.68 8.17
N GLY A 421 -3.62 -0.49 6.95
CA GLY A 421 -4.82 0.32 6.75
C GLY A 421 -6.09 -0.26 7.39
N PHE A 422 -6.19 -1.58 7.54
CA PHE A 422 -7.32 -2.20 8.26
C PHE A 422 -7.20 -1.99 9.75
N GLU A 423 -6.02 -2.25 10.31
CA GLU A 423 -5.74 -2.08 11.74
C GLU A 423 -5.88 -0.62 12.20
N TYR A 424 -5.56 0.33 11.31
CA TYR A 424 -5.75 1.78 11.58
C TYR A 424 -7.19 2.26 11.34
N GLY A 425 -8.10 1.37 10.94
CA GLY A 425 -9.50 1.72 10.70
C GLY A 425 -9.73 2.50 9.40
N LEU A 426 -8.78 2.48 8.47
CA LEU A 426 -8.89 3.16 7.16
C LEU A 426 -9.70 2.35 6.15
N GLY A 427 -10.12 1.14 6.49
CA GLY A 427 -10.92 0.21 5.68
C GLY A 427 -10.17 -0.46 4.53
N ALA A 428 -9.18 0.20 3.96
CA ALA A 428 -8.24 -0.31 2.97
C ALA A 428 -7.06 0.64 2.85
N GLU A 429 -5.95 0.20 2.26
CA GLU A 429 -4.83 1.05 1.90
C GLU A 429 -4.40 0.82 0.46
N ILE A 430 -4.03 1.89 -0.22
CA ILE A 430 -3.45 1.81 -1.57
C ILE A 430 -1.94 1.59 -1.53
N GLY A 431 -1.34 1.87 -0.39
CA GLY A 431 0.08 1.75 -0.08
C GLY A 431 0.43 2.48 1.20
N ILE A 432 1.71 2.45 1.55
CA ILE A 432 2.26 3.21 2.67
C ILE A 432 3.16 4.29 2.08
N SER A 433 3.16 5.48 2.67
CA SER A 433 4.03 6.58 2.26
C SER A 433 4.96 6.97 3.38
N THR A 434 6.24 7.15 3.07
CA THR A 434 7.21 7.76 3.97
C THR A 434 7.47 9.23 3.67
N ASP A 435 6.87 9.76 2.60
CA ASP A 435 6.95 11.17 2.23
C ASP A 435 6.22 12.06 3.25
N LYS A 436 6.69 13.30 3.40
CA LYS A 436 6.12 14.28 4.36
C LYS A 436 5.20 15.31 3.70
N PHE A 437 5.21 15.38 2.37
CA PHE A 437 4.58 16.49 1.66
C PHE A 437 3.05 16.36 1.55
N HIS A 438 2.52 15.13 1.51
CA HIS A 438 1.07 14.90 1.42
C HIS A 438 0.62 13.85 2.45
N ALA A 439 0.28 12.62 2.00
CA ALA A 439 -0.06 11.52 2.88
C ALA A 439 1.20 10.86 3.44
N ARG A 440 1.23 10.54 4.73
CA ARG A 440 2.30 9.83 5.42
C ARG A 440 1.74 8.66 6.22
N GLY A 441 2.38 7.50 6.18
CA GLY A 441 1.87 6.24 6.72
C GLY A 441 0.95 5.51 5.74
N PRO A 442 0.08 4.60 6.23
CA PRO A 442 -0.91 3.92 5.39
C PRO A 442 -1.84 4.90 4.68
N VAL A 443 -1.93 4.80 3.36
CA VAL A 443 -2.69 5.72 2.50
C VAL A 443 -4.06 5.13 2.23
N GLY A 444 -5.03 5.52 3.02
CA GLY A 444 -6.45 5.18 2.86
C GLY A 444 -7.24 6.25 2.08
N ILE A 445 -8.56 6.31 2.32
CA ILE A 445 -9.48 7.23 1.63
C ILE A 445 -9.03 8.68 1.77
N GLU A 446 -8.69 9.13 2.99
CA GLU A 446 -8.30 10.51 3.26
C GLU A 446 -7.00 10.89 2.54
N GLY A 447 -6.03 9.96 2.45
CA GLY A 447 -4.78 10.17 1.73
C GLY A 447 -4.96 10.34 0.21
N LEU A 448 -6.10 9.93 -0.34
CA LEU A 448 -6.50 10.15 -1.73
C LEU A 448 -7.33 11.43 -1.91
N THR A 449 -7.32 12.33 -0.94
CA THR A 449 -8.06 13.60 -0.93
C THR A 449 -7.15 14.77 -0.61
N SER A 450 -7.65 15.95 -0.81
CA SER A 450 -7.01 17.21 -0.44
C SER A 450 -8.03 18.13 0.24
N LEU A 451 -7.56 19.20 0.86
CA LEU A 451 -8.40 20.20 1.54
C LEU A 451 -8.38 21.49 0.73
N LYS A 452 -9.55 22.01 0.34
CA LYS A 452 -9.69 23.34 -0.25
C LYS A 452 -10.30 24.31 0.75
N TRP A 453 -9.91 25.56 0.69
CA TRP A 453 -10.52 26.61 1.51
C TRP A 453 -11.95 26.90 1.07
N VAL A 454 -12.84 27.05 2.05
CA VAL A 454 -14.23 27.50 1.88
C VAL A 454 -14.43 28.76 2.69
N VAL A 455 -14.94 29.77 2.04
CA VAL A 455 -15.23 31.08 2.65
C VAL A 455 -16.70 31.40 2.47
N LEU A 456 -17.38 31.62 3.59
CA LEU A 456 -18.80 32.02 3.63
C LEU A 456 -18.90 33.47 4.08
N GLY A 457 -19.60 34.29 3.31
CA GLY A 457 -19.81 35.70 3.60
C GLY A 457 -21.24 36.13 3.24
N GLU A 458 -21.62 37.32 3.68
CA GLU A 458 -22.92 37.97 3.43
C GLU A 458 -22.70 39.34 2.79
N GLY A 459 -21.88 39.36 1.71
CA GLY A 459 -21.51 40.60 1.05
C GLY A 459 -20.28 41.33 1.63
N HIS A 460 -19.49 40.61 2.45
CA HIS A 460 -18.26 41.18 3.03
C HIS A 460 -17.27 41.55 1.93
N ILE A 461 -16.69 42.72 2.06
CA ILE A 461 -15.61 43.23 1.18
C ILE A 461 -14.33 43.47 1.99
N ARG A 462 -13.20 43.33 1.36
CA ARG A 462 -11.90 43.68 1.96
C ARG A 462 -11.77 45.22 1.95
N GLN A 463 -11.51 45.80 3.14
CA GLN A 463 -11.20 47.22 3.29
C GLN A 463 -9.72 47.48 3.09
#